data_d747da40cee98e4a7aeb268f6041fc9e
#
_entry.id   d747da40cee98e4a7aeb268f6041fc9e
#
_cell.length_a   1.000
_cell.length_b   1.000
_cell.length_c   1.000
_cell.angle_alpha   90.00
_cell.angle_beta   90.00
_cell.angle_gamma   90.00
#
_symmetry.space_group_name_H-M   'P 1'
#
loop_
_entity.id
_entity.type
_entity.pdbx_description
1 polymer ?
#
loop_
_entity_poly.entity_id
_entity_poly.type
_entity_poly.pdbx_seq_one_letter_code
_entity_poly.pdbx_strand_id
1 'polypeptide(L)'
;GGTPLLLTVPQLEYLLDTAALFGVHPSHTFTSVETSPEYADPARLDLLKQAGVARVSIGVQSFLDEELTALKRRPRRDMINQALEAIRKRQFPFFNIDLIYGIKGQTVASFLYSLEQALLFQPNELFIYPLYVRPGTAITERESDDVCFQMYCAACDLLKDRGFLQTSMRRFIHHPSADAEISCGDEVMLSCGSGGRSYLGNLHYATRYTVCQRCIAGEIDDYMGTTDFTVARNGFILSQEEQRQRFIIKNLMYYMGLDKAEYERRFGESPDNVPLFRQLAERQWIEDTDN
;
A
#
# COMPACT_ATOMS: atom_id res chain seq x y z
N GLY A 1 -8.85 3.82 -1.59
CA GLY A 1 -8.59 2.50 -2.14
C GLY A 1 -9.12 2.34 -3.55
N GLY A 2 -8.69 1.33 -4.25
CA GLY A 2 -9.03 1.11 -5.65
C GLY A 2 -8.14 1.94 -6.59
N THR A 3 -8.67 2.24 -7.76
CA THR A 3 -7.97 3.02 -8.80
C THR A 3 -8.77 4.29 -9.11
N PRO A 4 -8.58 5.38 -8.37
CA PRO A 4 -9.35 6.61 -8.56
C PRO A 4 -9.28 7.16 -9.98
N LEU A 5 -8.18 6.94 -10.69
CA LEU A 5 -8.02 7.39 -12.08
C LEU A 5 -8.86 6.57 -13.09
N LEU A 6 -9.59 5.56 -12.66
CA LEU A 6 -10.65 4.94 -13.46
C LEU A 6 -11.77 5.95 -13.80
N LEU A 7 -11.98 6.93 -12.95
CA LEU A 7 -12.94 8.00 -13.17
C LEU A 7 -12.56 8.84 -14.40
N THR A 8 -13.55 9.35 -15.09
CA THR A 8 -13.33 10.38 -16.14
C THR A 8 -12.80 11.66 -15.51
N VAL A 9 -12.16 12.53 -16.29
CA VAL A 9 -11.63 13.81 -15.78
C VAL A 9 -12.71 14.63 -15.05
N PRO A 10 -13.96 14.83 -15.58
CA PRO A 10 -15.00 15.55 -14.84
C PRO A 10 -15.43 14.85 -13.53
N GLN A 11 -15.45 13.52 -13.50
CA GLN A 11 -15.76 12.78 -12.26
C GLN A 11 -14.65 12.89 -11.22
N LEU A 12 -13.39 12.87 -11.66
CA LEU A 12 -12.25 13.05 -10.78
C LEU A 12 -12.19 14.47 -10.21
N GLU A 13 -12.47 15.47 -11.01
CA GLU A 13 -12.61 16.87 -10.59
C GLU A 13 -13.73 17.00 -9.55
N TYR A 14 -14.90 16.47 -9.82
CA TYR A 14 -16.01 16.45 -8.87
C TYR A 14 -15.67 15.76 -7.55
N LEU A 15 -14.89 14.66 -7.61
CA LEU A 15 -14.42 13.96 -6.40
C LEU A 15 -13.48 14.85 -5.57
N LEU A 16 -12.52 15.53 -6.21
CA LEU A 16 -11.59 16.44 -5.55
C LEU A 16 -12.31 17.64 -4.92
N ASP A 17 -13.26 18.23 -5.65
CA ASP A 17 -14.09 19.34 -5.15
C ASP A 17 -14.95 18.89 -3.96
N THR A 18 -15.53 17.67 -4.05
CA THR A 18 -16.30 17.12 -2.95
C THR A 18 -15.42 16.89 -1.71
N ALA A 19 -14.21 16.35 -1.89
CA ALA A 19 -13.26 16.16 -0.78
C ALA A 19 -12.90 17.49 -0.11
N ALA A 20 -12.76 18.56 -0.89
CA ALA A 20 -12.49 19.90 -0.38
C ALA A 20 -13.59 20.44 0.55
N LEU A 21 -14.86 20.07 0.33
CA LEU A 21 -15.97 20.45 1.22
C LEU A 21 -15.81 19.83 2.63
N PHE A 22 -15.07 18.76 2.77
CA PHE A 22 -14.74 18.12 4.04
C PHE A 22 -13.37 18.53 4.59
N GLY A 23 -12.79 19.61 4.08
CA GLY A 23 -11.49 20.13 4.52
C GLY A 23 -10.28 19.38 3.97
N VAL A 24 -10.49 18.46 3.05
CA VAL A 24 -9.40 17.74 2.39
C VAL A 24 -8.97 18.50 1.14
N HIS A 25 -8.00 19.40 1.32
CA HIS A 25 -7.43 20.18 0.21
C HIS A 25 -6.06 19.59 -0.14
N PRO A 26 -5.86 19.02 -1.33
CA PRO A 26 -4.58 18.41 -1.71
C PRO A 26 -3.37 19.35 -1.58
N SER A 27 -3.56 20.66 -1.76
CA SER A 27 -2.51 21.68 -1.61
C SER A 27 -2.08 21.93 -0.15
N HIS A 28 -2.87 21.51 0.84
CA HIS A 28 -2.61 21.73 2.27
C HIS A 28 -2.58 20.44 3.07
N THR A 29 -3.06 19.35 2.49
CA THR A 29 -3.11 18.03 3.13
C THR A 29 -2.32 17.05 2.28
N PHE A 30 -1.47 16.23 2.88
CA PHE A 30 -0.78 15.18 2.14
C PHE A 30 -1.81 14.26 1.47
N THR A 31 -1.87 14.31 0.16
CA THR A 31 -2.82 13.54 -0.63
C THR A 31 -2.09 12.56 -1.51
N SER A 32 -2.44 11.28 -1.39
CA SER A 32 -1.90 10.19 -2.19
C SER A 32 -2.97 9.61 -3.10
N VAL A 33 -2.63 9.40 -4.36
CA VAL A 33 -3.53 8.81 -5.36
C VAL A 33 -2.89 7.60 -6.01
N GLU A 34 -3.64 6.49 -6.04
CA GLU A 34 -3.23 5.25 -6.67
C GLU A 34 -3.75 5.18 -8.11
N THR A 35 -2.95 4.63 -9.01
CA THR A 35 -3.32 4.40 -10.41
C THR A 35 -2.73 3.12 -10.96
N SER A 36 -3.13 2.80 -12.19
CA SER A 36 -2.49 1.76 -13.01
C SER A 36 -2.07 2.37 -14.36
N PRO A 37 -1.18 1.71 -15.12
CA PRO A 37 -0.69 2.23 -16.39
C PRO A 37 -1.81 2.60 -17.39
N GLU A 38 -2.94 1.91 -17.33
CA GLU A 38 -4.08 2.14 -18.23
C GLU A 38 -4.77 3.50 -18.02
N TYR A 39 -4.67 4.06 -16.80
CA TYR A 39 -5.40 5.28 -16.41
C TYR A 39 -4.49 6.47 -16.08
N ALA A 40 -3.18 6.30 -16.21
CA ALA A 40 -2.20 7.36 -15.97
C ALA A 40 -1.99 8.22 -17.24
N ASP A 41 -3.07 8.72 -17.83
CA ASP A 41 -3.01 9.59 -19.00
C ASP A 41 -2.70 11.05 -18.64
N PRO A 42 -2.21 11.85 -19.61
CA PRO A 42 -1.84 13.24 -19.37
C PRO A 42 -2.95 14.09 -18.73
N ALA A 43 -4.19 13.98 -19.17
CA ALA A 43 -5.27 14.86 -18.71
C ALA A 43 -5.59 14.64 -17.23
N ARG A 44 -5.68 13.37 -16.79
CA ARG A 44 -5.90 13.03 -15.38
C ARG A 44 -4.70 13.43 -14.50
N LEU A 45 -3.48 13.19 -14.99
CA LEU A 45 -2.27 13.55 -14.23
C LEU A 45 -2.10 15.06 -14.11
N ASP A 46 -2.47 15.84 -15.13
CA ASP A 46 -2.47 17.31 -15.09
C ASP A 46 -3.46 17.83 -14.06
N LEU A 47 -4.67 17.26 -14.02
CA LEU A 47 -5.68 17.60 -13.01
C LEU A 47 -5.14 17.32 -11.57
N LEU A 48 -4.56 16.16 -11.34
CA LEU A 48 -3.96 15.83 -10.02
C LEU A 48 -2.85 16.81 -9.64
N LYS A 49 -1.99 17.17 -10.58
CA LYS A 49 -0.90 18.13 -10.35
C LYS A 49 -1.43 19.52 -10.03
N GLN A 50 -2.44 19.99 -10.77
CA GLN A 50 -3.11 21.28 -10.55
C GLN A 50 -3.82 21.32 -9.19
N ALA A 51 -4.45 20.21 -8.80
CA ALA A 51 -5.09 20.09 -7.49
C ALA A 51 -4.10 20.07 -6.32
N GLY A 52 -2.80 19.89 -6.57
CA GLY A 52 -1.77 19.84 -5.51
C GLY A 52 -1.58 18.46 -4.88
N VAL A 53 -1.96 17.37 -5.58
CA VAL A 53 -1.70 16.01 -5.10
C VAL A 53 -0.21 15.81 -4.88
N ALA A 54 0.16 15.35 -3.69
CA ALA A 54 1.56 15.19 -3.29
C ALA A 54 2.17 13.87 -3.82
N ARG A 55 1.40 12.80 -3.82
CA ARG A 55 1.91 11.46 -4.15
C ARG A 55 1.07 10.78 -5.23
N VAL A 56 1.74 10.25 -6.24
CA VAL A 56 1.15 9.33 -7.22
C VAL A 56 1.83 7.97 -7.09
N SER A 57 1.03 6.93 -6.83
CA SER A 57 1.46 5.55 -6.77
C SER A 57 0.93 4.79 -7.97
N ILE A 58 1.81 4.10 -8.71
CA ILE A 58 1.42 3.34 -9.90
C ILE A 58 1.74 1.85 -9.76
N GLY A 59 0.70 1.02 -9.88
CA GLY A 59 0.82 -0.43 -9.83
C GLY A 59 1.32 -1.03 -11.14
N VAL A 60 2.63 -1.11 -11.34
CA VAL A 60 3.26 -1.76 -12.51
C VAL A 60 3.29 -3.27 -12.34
N GLN A 61 3.67 -3.73 -11.17
CA GLN A 61 3.77 -5.13 -10.72
C GLN A 61 4.96 -5.90 -11.30
N SER A 62 5.21 -5.85 -12.60
CA SER A 62 6.37 -6.42 -13.31
C SER A 62 6.60 -5.70 -14.64
N PHE A 63 7.83 -5.79 -15.15
CA PHE A 63 8.20 -5.33 -16.50
C PHE A 63 8.34 -6.50 -17.50
N LEU A 64 7.97 -7.70 -17.13
CA LEU A 64 8.00 -8.89 -17.98
C LEU A 64 6.59 -9.35 -18.33
N ASP A 65 6.36 -9.58 -19.62
CA ASP A 65 5.04 -9.95 -20.17
C ASP A 65 4.54 -11.27 -19.64
N GLU A 66 5.43 -12.23 -19.41
CA GLU A 66 5.10 -13.54 -18.86
C GLU A 66 4.61 -13.41 -17.41
N GLU A 67 5.26 -12.57 -16.60
CA GLU A 67 4.89 -12.32 -15.21
C GLU A 67 3.55 -11.56 -15.12
N LEU A 68 3.33 -10.57 -15.98
CA LEU A 68 2.05 -9.86 -16.07
C LEU A 68 0.91 -10.82 -16.49
N THR A 69 1.19 -11.73 -17.43
CA THR A 69 0.23 -12.76 -17.84
C THR A 69 -0.11 -13.71 -16.69
N ALA A 70 0.88 -14.14 -15.91
CA ALA A 70 0.66 -14.95 -14.70
C ALA A 70 -0.22 -14.22 -13.66
N LEU A 71 -0.08 -12.90 -13.56
CA LEU A 71 -0.96 -12.04 -12.74
C LEU A 71 -2.33 -11.76 -13.38
N LYS A 72 -2.67 -12.40 -14.50
CA LYS A 72 -3.89 -12.14 -15.27
C LYS A 72 -4.04 -10.68 -15.71
N ARG A 73 -2.92 -10.00 -15.88
CA ARG A 73 -2.84 -8.65 -16.46
C ARG A 73 -2.48 -8.72 -17.92
N ARG A 74 -2.92 -7.75 -18.72
CA ARG A 74 -2.54 -7.70 -20.14
C ARG A 74 -1.12 -7.12 -20.24
N PRO A 75 -0.20 -7.81 -20.93
CA PRO A 75 1.11 -7.28 -21.23
C PRO A 75 0.99 -6.01 -22.09
N ARG A 76 1.54 -4.91 -21.64
CA ARG A 76 1.51 -3.62 -22.37
C ARG A 76 2.72 -2.77 -21.98
N ARG A 77 3.90 -3.27 -22.28
CA ARG A 77 5.16 -2.60 -21.93
C ARG A 77 5.23 -1.14 -22.39
N ASP A 78 4.78 -0.86 -23.61
CA ASP A 78 4.77 0.53 -24.12
C ASP A 78 3.87 1.44 -23.29
N MET A 79 2.72 0.94 -22.86
CA MET A 79 1.80 1.68 -22.01
C MET A 79 2.41 1.92 -20.61
N ILE A 80 3.07 0.94 -20.03
CA ILE A 80 3.79 1.08 -18.75
C ILE A 80 4.82 2.19 -18.89
N ASN A 81 5.67 2.15 -19.91
CA ASN A 81 6.71 3.14 -20.15
C ASN A 81 6.12 4.54 -20.36
N GLN A 82 5.04 4.67 -21.16
CA GLN A 82 4.37 5.94 -21.38
C GLN A 82 3.77 6.51 -20.10
N ALA A 83 3.11 5.68 -19.29
CA ALA A 83 2.53 6.08 -18.01
C ALA A 83 3.59 6.57 -17.01
N LEU A 84 4.67 5.80 -16.86
CA LEU A 84 5.77 6.15 -15.96
C LEU A 84 6.47 7.46 -16.39
N GLU A 85 6.71 7.62 -17.68
CA GLU A 85 7.29 8.85 -18.23
C GLU A 85 6.34 10.05 -18.06
N ALA A 86 5.03 9.85 -18.21
CA ALA A 86 4.03 10.89 -18.00
C ALA A 86 3.99 11.36 -16.54
N ILE A 87 4.11 10.45 -15.57
CA ILE A 87 4.20 10.79 -14.15
C ILE A 87 5.52 11.50 -13.85
N ARG A 88 6.65 10.95 -14.31
CA ARG A 88 7.98 11.51 -14.10
C ARG A 88 8.08 12.97 -14.59
N LYS A 89 7.56 13.27 -15.78
CA LYS A 89 7.56 14.62 -16.36
C LYS A 89 6.82 15.64 -15.52
N ARG A 90 5.82 15.23 -14.73
CA ARG A 90 5.01 16.15 -13.91
C ARG A 90 5.64 16.45 -12.56
N GLN A 91 6.71 15.75 -12.19
CA GLN A 91 7.47 16.02 -10.98
C GLN A 91 6.56 16.14 -9.75
N PHE A 92 5.75 15.10 -9.50
CA PHE A 92 5.03 14.99 -8.23
C PHE A 92 6.05 14.92 -7.08
N PRO A 93 5.77 15.51 -5.89
CA PRO A 93 6.67 15.40 -4.74
C PRO A 93 7.03 13.95 -4.41
N PHE A 94 6.07 13.04 -4.54
CA PHE A 94 6.28 11.61 -4.34
C PHE A 94 5.78 10.83 -5.57
N PHE A 95 6.70 10.14 -6.20
CA PHE A 95 6.43 9.20 -7.28
C PHE A 95 6.79 7.80 -6.82
N ASN A 96 5.79 6.95 -6.65
CA ASN A 96 5.93 5.57 -6.23
C ASN A 96 5.60 4.59 -7.34
N ILE A 97 6.38 3.51 -7.44
CA ILE A 97 6.13 2.36 -8.31
C ILE A 97 5.95 1.11 -7.44
N ASP A 98 4.84 0.41 -7.64
CA ASP A 98 4.57 -0.85 -6.97
C ASP A 98 4.98 -2.04 -7.84
N LEU A 99 5.75 -2.96 -7.27
CA LEU A 99 6.16 -4.22 -7.89
C LEU A 99 5.75 -5.41 -7.02
N ILE A 100 5.55 -6.56 -7.66
CA ILE A 100 5.18 -7.82 -6.98
C ILE A 100 6.29 -8.85 -7.17
N TYR A 101 6.70 -9.49 -6.09
CA TYR A 101 7.59 -10.65 -6.12
C TYR A 101 6.87 -11.94 -5.69
N GLY A 102 7.44 -13.08 -6.08
CA GLY A 102 6.86 -14.39 -5.84
C GLY A 102 5.78 -14.79 -6.84
N ILE A 103 5.73 -14.16 -8.00
CA ILE A 103 4.85 -14.54 -9.11
C ILE A 103 5.29 -15.93 -9.62
N LYS A 104 4.34 -16.80 -9.95
CA LYS A 104 4.64 -18.14 -10.46
C LYS A 104 5.52 -18.09 -11.72
N GLY A 105 6.66 -18.76 -11.68
CA GLY A 105 7.68 -18.74 -12.75
C GLY A 105 8.69 -17.58 -12.63
N GLN A 106 8.51 -16.66 -11.70
CA GLN A 106 9.45 -15.57 -11.45
C GLN A 106 10.74 -16.09 -10.82
N THR A 107 11.86 -15.52 -11.20
CA THR A 107 13.18 -15.81 -10.62
C THR A 107 13.73 -14.57 -9.91
N VAL A 108 14.76 -14.74 -9.09
CA VAL A 108 15.49 -13.60 -8.49
C VAL A 108 15.97 -12.64 -9.59
N ALA A 109 16.54 -13.17 -10.68
CA ALA A 109 17.05 -12.37 -11.77
C ALA A 109 15.95 -11.57 -12.49
N SER A 110 14.77 -12.17 -12.74
CA SER A 110 13.66 -11.49 -13.42
C SER A 110 13.02 -10.43 -12.53
N PHE A 111 12.96 -10.64 -11.22
CA PHE A 111 12.49 -9.64 -10.28
C PHE A 111 13.46 -8.45 -10.16
N LEU A 112 14.76 -8.71 -10.05
CA LEU A 112 15.78 -7.66 -10.05
C LEU A 112 15.76 -6.87 -11.37
N TYR A 113 15.59 -7.53 -12.50
CA TYR A 113 15.39 -6.84 -13.78
C TYR A 113 14.21 -5.87 -13.73
N SER A 114 13.08 -6.29 -13.17
CA SER A 114 11.90 -5.41 -13.03
C SER A 114 12.19 -4.21 -12.11
N LEU A 115 12.94 -4.41 -11.02
CA LEU A 115 13.41 -3.31 -10.17
C LEU A 115 14.32 -2.34 -10.92
N GLU A 116 15.29 -2.84 -11.67
CA GLU A 116 16.19 -2.01 -12.46
C GLU A 116 15.43 -1.20 -13.53
N GLN A 117 14.43 -1.81 -14.19
CA GLN A 117 13.58 -1.08 -15.13
C GLN A 117 12.78 0.04 -14.44
N ALA A 118 12.25 -0.20 -13.25
CA ALA A 118 11.54 0.82 -12.47
C ALA A 118 12.48 1.99 -12.13
N LEU A 119 13.72 1.71 -11.72
CA LEU A 119 14.72 2.73 -11.37
C LEU A 119 15.10 3.67 -12.52
N LEU A 120 14.95 3.26 -13.79
CA LEU A 120 15.18 4.12 -14.94
C LEU A 120 14.25 5.34 -14.98
N PHE A 121 13.07 5.24 -14.36
CA PHE A 121 12.10 6.34 -14.26
C PHE A 121 12.31 7.25 -13.05
N GLN A 122 13.36 6.99 -12.26
CA GLN A 122 13.75 7.80 -11.11
C GLN A 122 12.61 8.00 -10.09
N PRO A 123 11.93 6.93 -9.66
CA PRO A 123 10.96 7.05 -8.59
C PRO A 123 11.70 7.45 -7.30
N ASN A 124 11.06 8.26 -6.47
CA ASN A 124 11.59 8.52 -5.14
C ASN A 124 11.04 7.55 -4.08
N GLU A 125 10.14 6.67 -4.49
CA GLU A 125 9.57 5.64 -3.62
C GLU A 125 9.30 4.36 -4.41
N LEU A 126 9.54 3.23 -3.79
CA LEU A 126 9.23 1.90 -4.32
C LEU A 126 8.53 1.06 -3.25
N PHE A 127 7.45 0.42 -3.65
CA PHE A 127 6.85 -0.64 -2.84
C PHE A 127 7.03 -1.99 -3.53
N ILE A 128 7.52 -2.97 -2.79
CA ILE A 128 7.60 -4.35 -3.23
C ILE A 128 6.66 -5.22 -2.38
N TYR A 129 5.78 -5.95 -3.04
CA TYR A 129 4.77 -6.77 -2.36
C TYR A 129 4.97 -8.24 -2.66
N PRO A 130 4.93 -9.13 -1.65
CA PRO A 130 4.81 -10.56 -1.93
C PRO A 130 3.46 -10.84 -2.60
N LEU A 131 3.44 -11.75 -3.56
CA LEU A 131 2.18 -12.20 -4.14
C LEU A 131 1.35 -12.94 -3.10
N TYR A 132 0.16 -12.41 -2.80
CA TYR A 132 -0.81 -13.06 -1.94
C TYR A 132 -1.81 -13.87 -2.77
N VAL A 133 -1.77 -15.19 -2.63
CA VAL A 133 -2.79 -16.07 -3.18
C VAL A 133 -3.94 -16.16 -2.18
N ARG A 134 -5.15 -15.91 -2.66
CA ARG A 134 -6.37 -15.95 -1.83
C ARG A 134 -7.42 -16.86 -2.46
N PRO A 135 -8.14 -17.65 -1.67
CA PRO A 135 -9.25 -18.45 -2.17
C PRO A 135 -10.27 -17.56 -2.91
N GLY A 136 -10.76 -18.03 -4.05
CA GLY A 136 -11.75 -17.31 -4.86
C GLY A 136 -11.18 -16.26 -5.81
N THR A 137 -9.85 -16.09 -5.88
CA THR A 137 -9.20 -15.26 -6.90
C THR A 137 -8.75 -16.08 -8.11
N ALA A 138 -8.46 -15.40 -9.23
CA ALA A 138 -7.98 -16.04 -10.45
C ALA A 138 -6.52 -16.51 -10.37
N ILE A 139 -5.78 -16.06 -9.34
CA ILE A 139 -4.39 -16.45 -9.10
C ILE A 139 -4.41 -17.51 -8.00
N THR A 140 -3.98 -18.72 -8.33
CA THR A 140 -4.04 -19.89 -7.45
C THR A 140 -2.66 -20.38 -6.99
N GLU A 141 -1.59 -19.90 -7.61
CA GLU A 141 -0.22 -20.35 -7.35
C GLU A 141 0.73 -19.16 -7.22
N ARG A 142 1.78 -19.35 -6.45
CA ARG A 142 2.92 -18.47 -6.33
C ARG A 142 4.21 -19.27 -6.15
N GLU A 143 5.35 -18.61 -6.16
CA GLU A 143 6.61 -19.23 -5.78
C GLU A 143 6.65 -19.62 -4.29
N SER A 144 7.57 -20.54 -3.96
CA SER A 144 7.78 -21.00 -2.58
C SER A 144 8.25 -19.84 -1.68
N ASP A 145 8.06 -20.01 -0.37
CA ASP A 145 8.51 -19.02 0.61
C ASP A 145 10.02 -18.80 0.55
N ASP A 146 10.81 -19.85 0.34
CA ASP A 146 12.26 -19.74 0.21
C ASP A 146 12.68 -18.90 -1.00
N VAL A 147 12.04 -19.11 -2.15
CA VAL A 147 12.31 -18.33 -3.37
C VAL A 147 11.85 -16.88 -3.17
N CYS A 148 10.69 -16.67 -2.56
CA CYS A 148 10.19 -15.33 -2.23
C CYS A 148 11.16 -14.60 -1.27
N PHE A 149 11.70 -15.29 -0.29
CA PHE A 149 12.67 -14.72 0.62
C PHE A 149 13.99 -14.35 -0.08
N GLN A 150 14.50 -15.22 -0.96
CA GLN A 150 15.67 -14.89 -1.78
C GLN A 150 15.44 -13.66 -2.67
N MET A 151 14.28 -13.55 -3.31
CA MET A 151 13.90 -12.36 -4.10
C MET A 151 13.88 -11.10 -3.24
N TYR A 152 13.29 -11.19 -2.06
CA TYR A 152 13.19 -10.08 -1.11
C TYR A 152 14.57 -9.62 -0.63
N CYS A 153 15.43 -10.53 -0.19
CA CYS A 153 16.78 -10.18 0.23
C CYS A 153 17.59 -9.52 -0.89
N ALA A 154 17.57 -10.11 -2.08
CA ALA A 154 18.27 -9.54 -3.24
C ALA A 154 17.73 -8.15 -3.63
N ALA A 155 16.43 -7.91 -3.50
CA ALA A 155 15.83 -6.60 -3.72
C ALA A 155 16.26 -5.58 -2.66
N CYS A 156 16.30 -5.97 -1.39
CA CYS A 156 16.79 -5.12 -0.30
C CYS A 156 18.25 -4.68 -0.55
N ASP A 157 19.11 -5.62 -0.93
CA ASP A 157 20.51 -5.34 -1.25
C ASP A 157 20.64 -4.38 -2.44
N LEU A 158 19.95 -4.67 -3.56
CA LEU A 158 19.95 -3.80 -4.73
C LEU A 158 19.46 -2.38 -4.39
N LEU A 159 18.35 -2.24 -3.68
CA LEU A 159 17.78 -0.93 -3.38
C LEU A 159 18.66 -0.13 -2.41
N LYS A 160 19.28 -0.81 -1.43
CA LYS A 160 20.25 -0.21 -0.53
C LYS A 160 21.49 0.30 -1.31
N ASP A 161 22.02 -0.49 -2.23
CA ASP A 161 23.15 -0.09 -3.09
C ASP A 161 22.81 1.08 -4.02
N ARG A 162 21.54 1.26 -4.35
CA ARG A 162 21.02 2.41 -5.12
C ARG A 162 20.63 3.60 -4.23
N GLY A 163 20.93 3.56 -2.93
CA GLY A 163 20.73 4.67 -2.00
C GLY A 163 19.28 4.79 -1.46
N PHE A 164 18.47 3.76 -1.60
CA PHE A 164 17.16 3.72 -0.96
C PHE A 164 17.27 3.29 0.50
N LEU A 165 16.52 3.97 1.35
CA LEU A 165 16.29 3.60 2.74
C LEU A 165 15.02 2.76 2.84
N GLN A 166 15.11 1.62 3.49
CA GLN A 166 13.95 0.80 3.83
C GLN A 166 13.24 1.39 5.06
N THR A 167 11.98 1.79 4.91
CA THR A 167 11.17 2.36 6.02
C THR A 167 10.14 1.38 6.55
N SER A 168 9.77 0.38 5.75
CA SER A 168 8.96 -0.75 6.22
C SER A 168 9.34 -2.02 5.44
N MET A 169 8.77 -3.15 5.81
CA MET A 169 8.98 -4.42 5.08
C MET A 169 8.76 -4.28 3.56
N ARG A 170 7.97 -3.31 3.12
CA ARG A 170 7.58 -3.17 1.70
C ARG A 170 8.05 -1.88 1.07
N ARG A 171 8.36 -0.85 1.85
CA ARG A 171 8.56 0.52 1.39
C ARG A 171 10.03 0.90 1.43
N PHE A 172 10.50 1.42 0.30
CA PHE A 172 11.85 1.92 0.10
C PHE A 172 11.77 3.36 -0.45
N ILE A 173 12.49 4.29 0.16
CA ILE A 173 12.48 5.72 -0.20
C ILE A 173 13.89 6.22 -0.46
N HIS A 174 14.03 7.09 -1.46
CA HIS A 174 15.34 7.63 -1.82
C HIS A 174 15.78 8.82 -0.95
N HIS A 175 14.81 9.60 -0.46
CA HIS A 175 15.07 10.72 0.47
C HIS A 175 13.99 10.70 1.55
N PRO A 176 14.35 10.46 2.81
CA PRO A 176 13.38 10.55 3.90
C PRO A 176 12.96 12.01 4.08
N SER A 177 11.72 12.31 3.73
CA SER A 177 11.04 13.51 4.20
C SER A 177 10.24 13.13 5.45
N ALA A 178 10.26 13.98 6.45
CA ALA A 178 9.62 13.74 7.74
C ALA A 178 8.08 13.50 7.67
N ASP A 179 7.46 13.66 6.50
CA ASP A 179 6.01 13.82 6.39
C ASP A 179 5.25 12.59 5.89
N ALA A 180 5.85 11.42 5.78
CA ALA A 180 5.23 10.51 4.83
C ALA A 180 4.97 9.08 5.27
N GLU A 181 4.85 8.74 6.52
CA GLU A 181 4.34 7.42 6.89
C GLU A 181 2.91 7.45 7.39
N ILE A 182 1.99 7.73 6.49
CA ILE A 182 0.58 7.40 6.74
C ILE A 182 0.40 5.92 6.38
N SER A 183 0.43 5.08 7.39
CA SER A 183 0.11 3.67 7.25
C SER A 183 -1.40 3.49 7.16
N CYS A 184 -1.84 2.70 6.19
CA CYS A 184 -3.21 2.24 6.13
C CYS A 184 -3.57 1.50 7.43
N GLY A 185 -4.53 2.03 8.18
CA GLY A 185 -4.93 1.45 9.47
C GLY A 185 -4.24 2.04 10.69
N ASP A 186 -3.75 3.27 10.63
CA ASP A 186 -3.41 4.04 11.82
C ASP A 186 -4.64 4.29 12.68
N GLU A 187 -4.45 4.78 13.90
CA GLU A 187 -5.44 4.71 14.97
C GLU A 187 -6.76 5.39 14.65
N VAL A 188 -6.68 6.46 13.89
CA VAL A 188 -7.87 7.19 13.45
C VAL A 188 -7.85 7.25 11.93
N MET A 189 -8.63 6.41 11.33
CA MET A 189 -8.83 6.41 9.89
C MET A 189 -10.31 6.32 9.57
N LEU A 190 -10.84 7.33 8.90
CA LEU A 190 -12.19 7.33 8.37
C LEU A 190 -12.14 7.09 6.87
N SER A 191 -12.83 6.08 6.41
CA SER A 191 -12.90 5.72 5.00
C SER A 191 -14.31 5.90 4.46
N CYS A 192 -14.41 6.45 3.26
CA CYS A 192 -15.63 6.58 2.49
C CYS A 192 -15.58 5.66 1.27
N GLY A 193 -16.72 5.18 0.83
CA GLY A 193 -16.83 4.32 -0.35
C GLY A 193 -16.92 2.82 -0.02
N SER A 194 -17.42 2.04 -0.98
CA SER A 194 -17.46 0.58 -0.89
C SER A 194 -16.04 0.02 -0.78
N GLY A 195 -15.80 -0.91 0.15
CA GLY A 195 -14.47 -1.46 0.46
C GLY A 195 -13.65 -0.63 1.42
N GLY A 196 -14.08 0.57 1.78
CA GLY A 196 -13.41 1.42 2.76
C GLY A 196 -13.35 0.76 4.14
N ARG A 197 -12.23 0.93 4.84
CA ARG A 197 -12.03 0.42 6.21
C ARG A 197 -11.76 1.60 7.13
N SER A 198 -12.54 1.68 8.21
CA SER A 198 -12.39 2.72 9.22
C SER A 198 -11.92 2.13 10.54
N TYR A 199 -11.04 2.88 11.21
CA TYR A 199 -10.54 2.57 12.55
C TYR A 199 -10.70 3.80 13.43
N LEU A 200 -11.51 3.69 14.46
CA LEU A 200 -11.80 4.76 15.42
C LEU A 200 -11.57 4.21 16.84
N GLY A 201 -10.36 4.40 17.35
CA GLY A 201 -9.95 3.79 18.62
C GLY A 201 -10.02 2.27 18.56
N ASN A 202 -10.91 1.66 19.34
CA ASN A 202 -11.14 0.22 19.35
C ASN A 202 -12.21 -0.25 18.35
N LEU A 203 -12.89 0.66 17.67
CA LEU A 203 -13.90 0.31 16.68
C LEU A 203 -13.25 0.14 15.29
N HIS A 204 -13.46 -1.02 14.69
CA HIS A 204 -13.18 -1.27 13.28
C HIS A 204 -14.48 -1.53 12.54
N TYR A 205 -14.71 -0.82 11.45
CA TYR A 205 -15.84 -1.11 10.57
C TYR A 205 -15.48 -0.95 9.09
N ALA A 206 -16.16 -1.70 8.24
CA ALA A 206 -15.94 -1.71 6.80
C ALA A 206 -17.22 -2.19 6.11
N THR A 207 -17.27 -2.11 4.78
CA THR A 207 -18.20 -2.95 4.02
C THR A 207 -17.74 -4.41 4.11
N ARG A 208 -18.66 -5.33 3.80
CA ARG A 208 -18.34 -6.76 3.85
C ARG A 208 -17.18 -7.09 2.92
N TYR A 209 -16.19 -7.81 3.45
CA TYR A 209 -15.05 -8.24 2.65
C TYR A 209 -15.42 -9.36 1.70
N THR A 210 -15.14 -9.18 0.42
CA THR A 210 -15.30 -10.21 -0.60
C THR A 210 -14.23 -10.08 -1.68
N VAL A 211 -13.90 -11.20 -2.34
CA VAL A 211 -12.91 -11.27 -3.43
C VAL A 211 -13.52 -11.77 -4.73
N CYS A 212 -14.72 -12.31 -4.70
CA CYS A 212 -15.38 -12.81 -5.90
C CYS A 212 -16.06 -11.65 -6.66
N GLN A 213 -15.86 -11.59 -7.98
CA GLN A 213 -16.34 -10.49 -8.80
C GLN A 213 -17.86 -10.24 -8.66
N ARG A 214 -18.66 -11.32 -8.63
CA ARG A 214 -20.11 -11.22 -8.46
C ARG A 214 -20.50 -10.66 -7.08
N CYS A 215 -19.76 -11.08 -6.04
CA CYS A 215 -20.03 -10.60 -4.69
C CYS A 215 -19.60 -9.14 -4.52
N ILE A 216 -18.51 -8.72 -5.19
CA ILE A 216 -18.07 -7.31 -5.21
C ILE A 216 -19.16 -6.44 -5.85
N ALA A 217 -19.75 -6.85 -6.96
CA ALA A 217 -20.85 -6.12 -7.59
C ALA A 217 -22.03 -5.96 -6.64
N GLY A 218 -22.43 -7.04 -5.93
CA GLY A 218 -23.49 -6.96 -4.91
C GLY A 218 -23.18 -6.00 -3.77
N GLU A 219 -21.93 -6.00 -3.26
CA GLU A 219 -21.53 -5.05 -2.21
C GLU A 219 -21.54 -3.59 -2.70
N ILE A 220 -21.21 -3.35 -3.96
CA ILE A 220 -21.31 -2.02 -4.57
C ILE A 220 -22.77 -1.60 -4.70
N ASP A 221 -23.64 -2.49 -5.18
CA ASP A 221 -25.07 -2.22 -5.30
C ASP A 221 -25.72 -1.94 -3.93
N ASP A 222 -25.38 -2.71 -2.90
CA ASP A 222 -25.81 -2.50 -1.53
C ASP A 222 -25.33 -1.15 -0.97
N TYR A 223 -24.06 -0.79 -1.27
CA TYR A 223 -23.51 0.50 -0.87
C TYR A 223 -24.24 1.65 -1.56
N MET A 224 -24.48 1.55 -2.87
CA MET A 224 -25.22 2.56 -3.65
C MET A 224 -26.68 2.71 -3.20
N GLY A 225 -27.31 1.63 -2.73
CA GLY A 225 -28.65 1.64 -2.16
C GLY A 225 -28.74 2.13 -0.72
N THR A 226 -27.60 2.37 -0.05
CA THR A 226 -27.59 2.81 1.35
C THR A 226 -28.01 4.28 1.44
N THR A 227 -29.00 4.56 2.27
CA THR A 227 -29.52 5.93 2.53
C THR A 227 -29.07 6.48 3.88
N ASP A 228 -28.66 5.62 4.81
CA ASP A 228 -28.18 5.99 6.13
C ASP A 228 -26.76 5.46 6.34
N PHE A 229 -25.78 6.36 6.30
CA PHE A 229 -24.38 6.10 6.54
C PHE A 229 -23.94 6.34 7.99
N THR A 230 -24.87 6.67 8.89
CA THR A 230 -24.58 6.86 10.31
C THR A 230 -24.47 5.53 11.05
N VAL A 231 -24.91 4.44 10.43
CA VAL A 231 -24.89 3.09 10.99
C VAL A 231 -23.85 2.22 10.28
N ALA A 232 -22.85 1.76 11.02
CA ALA A 232 -21.92 0.75 10.56
C ALA A 232 -22.59 -0.64 10.60
N ARG A 233 -22.78 -1.26 9.43
CA ARG A 233 -23.46 -2.56 9.32
C ARG A 233 -22.54 -3.76 9.55
N ASN A 234 -21.25 -3.59 9.27
CA ASN A 234 -20.23 -4.62 9.43
C ASN A 234 -19.05 -4.03 10.18
N GLY A 235 -18.77 -4.58 11.34
CA GLY A 235 -17.65 -4.11 12.15
C GLY A 235 -17.58 -4.91 13.45
N PHE A 236 -16.57 -4.60 14.21
CA PHE A 236 -16.37 -5.19 15.53
C PHE A 236 -15.62 -4.21 16.44
N ILE A 237 -15.77 -4.42 17.73
CA ILE A 237 -15.04 -3.70 18.76
C ILE A 237 -13.85 -4.59 19.14
N LEU A 238 -12.63 -4.07 18.94
CA LEU A 238 -11.41 -4.75 19.33
C LEU A 238 -11.33 -4.86 20.85
N SER A 239 -11.11 -6.06 21.35
CA SER A 239 -10.71 -6.28 22.75
C SER A 239 -9.34 -5.64 23.00
N GLN A 240 -8.97 -5.46 24.26
CA GLN A 240 -7.65 -4.93 24.62
C GLN A 240 -6.52 -5.79 24.06
N GLU A 241 -6.69 -7.11 24.07
CA GLU A 241 -5.72 -8.05 23.51
C GLU A 241 -5.57 -7.88 21.99
N GLU A 242 -6.65 -7.74 21.24
CA GLU A 242 -6.62 -7.52 19.79
C GLU A 242 -6.01 -6.15 19.44
N GLN A 243 -6.26 -5.11 20.25
CA GLN A 243 -5.59 -3.82 20.10
C GLN A 243 -4.09 -3.93 20.32
N ARG A 244 -3.66 -4.70 21.34
CA ARG A 244 -2.26 -4.98 21.63
C ARG A 244 -1.58 -5.72 20.48
N GLN A 245 -2.18 -6.82 20.02
CA GLN A 245 -1.67 -7.58 18.88
C GLN A 245 -1.54 -6.73 17.63
N ARG A 246 -2.56 -5.92 17.35
CA ARG A 246 -2.55 -4.99 16.22
C ARG A 246 -1.40 -3.97 16.35
N PHE A 247 -1.19 -3.39 17.51
CA PHE A 247 -0.11 -2.44 17.77
C PHE A 247 1.25 -3.09 17.54
N ILE A 248 1.46 -4.28 18.08
CA ILE A 248 2.71 -5.04 17.90
C ILE A 248 2.96 -5.32 16.41
N ILE A 249 2.01 -5.92 15.73
CA ILE A 249 2.16 -6.27 14.30
C ILE A 249 2.47 -5.04 13.45
N LYS A 250 1.77 -3.94 13.67
CA LYS A 250 1.99 -2.72 12.91
C LYS A 250 3.41 -2.17 13.13
N ASN A 251 3.82 -2.04 14.38
CA ASN A 251 5.11 -1.40 14.70
C ASN A 251 6.31 -2.28 14.31
N LEU A 252 6.23 -3.60 14.48
CA LEU A 252 7.31 -4.51 14.06
C LEU A 252 7.53 -4.57 12.54
N MET A 253 6.56 -4.12 11.74
CA MET A 253 6.70 -4.07 10.28
C MET A 253 7.34 -2.79 9.76
N TYR A 254 7.63 -1.83 10.64
CA TYR A 254 8.29 -0.57 10.32
C TYR A 254 9.72 -0.56 10.82
N TYR A 255 10.58 0.17 10.11
CA TYR A 255 12.00 0.30 10.46
C TYR A 255 12.22 0.91 11.84
N MET A 256 11.39 1.86 12.24
CA MET A 256 11.48 2.49 13.56
C MET A 256 11.16 1.52 14.71
N GLY A 257 10.53 0.39 14.38
CA GLY A 257 10.21 -0.61 15.36
C GLY A 257 9.09 -0.20 16.32
N LEU A 258 9.03 -0.89 17.47
CA LEU A 258 8.03 -0.65 18.50
C LEU A 258 8.63 0.22 19.62
N ASP A 259 8.02 1.38 19.85
CA ASP A 259 8.34 2.23 21.01
C ASP A 259 7.83 1.58 22.29
N LYS A 260 8.76 1.16 23.16
CA LYS A 260 8.44 0.50 24.42
C LYS A 260 7.69 1.39 25.39
N ALA A 261 8.03 2.68 25.46
CA ALA A 261 7.37 3.62 26.37
C ALA A 261 5.92 3.88 25.93
N GLU A 262 5.67 4.00 24.63
CA GLU A 262 4.32 4.14 24.09
C GLU A 262 3.51 2.86 24.29
N TYR A 263 4.12 1.67 24.13
CA TYR A 263 3.47 0.40 24.42
C TYR A 263 3.05 0.32 25.89
N GLU A 264 3.98 0.62 26.82
CA GLU A 264 3.70 0.58 28.26
C GLU A 264 2.62 1.60 28.66
N ARG A 265 2.66 2.80 28.09
CA ARG A 265 1.65 3.82 28.30
C ARG A 265 0.25 3.36 27.88
N ARG A 266 0.13 2.58 26.81
CA ARG A 266 -1.15 2.11 26.25
C ARG A 266 -1.72 0.90 26.95
N PHE A 267 -0.85 -0.06 27.27
CA PHE A 267 -1.27 -1.39 27.72
C PHE A 267 -0.99 -1.65 29.19
N GLY A 268 -0.23 -0.77 29.88
CA GLY A 268 0.03 -0.84 31.31
C GLY A 268 1.03 -1.91 31.70
N GLU A 269 1.76 -2.47 30.74
CA GLU A 269 2.79 -3.49 30.97
C GLU A 269 3.99 -3.27 30.03
N SER A 270 5.19 -3.64 30.47
CA SER A 270 6.38 -3.62 29.60
C SER A 270 6.26 -4.68 28.49
N PRO A 271 6.65 -4.37 27.24
CA PRO A 271 6.74 -5.35 26.16
C PRO A 271 7.71 -6.50 26.51
N ASP A 272 8.70 -6.29 27.39
CA ASP A 272 9.63 -7.33 27.83
C ASP A 272 8.94 -8.49 28.59
N ASN A 273 7.73 -8.23 29.11
CA ASN A 273 6.90 -9.25 29.76
C ASN A 273 6.11 -10.09 28.74
N VAL A 274 6.05 -9.68 27.48
CA VAL A 274 5.33 -10.40 26.44
C VAL A 274 6.20 -11.52 25.88
N PRO A 275 5.81 -12.80 26.01
CA PRO A 275 6.66 -13.94 25.60
C PRO A 275 7.11 -13.89 24.14
N LEU A 276 6.29 -13.28 23.26
CA LEU A 276 6.60 -13.14 21.84
C LEU A 276 7.92 -12.39 21.62
N PHE A 277 8.14 -11.25 22.30
CA PHE A 277 9.36 -10.46 22.10
C PHE A 277 10.63 -11.22 22.51
N ARG A 278 10.56 -11.98 23.61
CA ARG A 278 11.67 -12.84 24.02
C ARG A 278 11.98 -13.89 22.96
N GLN A 279 10.96 -14.54 22.40
CA GLN A 279 11.14 -15.55 21.34
C GLN A 279 11.72 -14.93 20.05
N LEU A 280 11.31 -13.72 19.70
CA LEU A 280 11.82 -13.02 18.53
C LEU A 280 13.28 -12.60 18.73
N ALA A 281 13.63 -12.10 19.93
CA ALA A 281 14.99 -11.73 20.28
C ALA A 281 15.94 -12.94 20.32
N GLU A 282 15.52 -14.08 20.91
CA GLU A 282 16.28 -15.33 20.90
C GLU A 282 16.58 -15.84 19.49
N ARG A 283 15.70 -15.57 18.54
CA ARG A 283 15.89 -15.89 17.12
C ARG A 283 16.65 -14.82 16.35
N GLN A 284 17.05 -13.74 16.99
CA GLN A 284 17.69 -12.58 16.35
C GLN A 284 16.86 -11.95 15.24
N TRP A 285 15.52 -12.00 15.37
CA TRP A 285 14.59 -11.37 14.42
C TRP A 285 14.23 -9.93 14.81
N ILE A 286 14.48 -9.59 16.05
CA ILE A 286 14.41 -8.22 16.55
C ILE A 286 15.63 -7.94 17.42
N GLU A 287 15.99 -6.69 17.52
CA GLU A 287 17.02 -6.18 18.45
C GLU A 287 16.41 -5.09 19.31
N ASP A 288 16.93 -4.98 20.53
CA ASP A 288 16.59 -3.88 21.43
C ASP A 288 17.54 -2.71 21.13
N THR A 289 16.98 -1.57 20.81
CA THR A 289 17.75 -0.36 20.52
C THR A 289 17.49 0.67 21.63
N ASP A 290 18.53 1.37 22.08
CA ASP A 290 18.45 2.39 23.13
C ASP A 290 17.86 3.73 22.66
N ASN A 291 17.03 3.73 21.59
CA ASN A 291 16.41 4.95 21.02
C ASN A 291 14.94 5.06 21.37
#